data_2c6d945a5e585441e53d20b28b05edb5
#
_entry.id   2c6d945a5e585441e53d20b28b05edb5
#
_cell.length_a   1.000
_cell.length_b   1.000
_cell.length_c   1.000
_cell.angle_alpha   90.00
_cell.angle_beta   90.00
_cell.angle_gamma   90.00
#
_symmetry.space_group_name_H-M   'P 1'
#
loop_
_entity.id
_entity.type
_entity.pdbx_description
1 polymer ?
#
loop_
_entity_poly.entity_id
_entity_poly.type
_entity_poly.pdbx_seq_one_letter_code
_entity_poly.pdbx_strand_id
1 'polypeptide(L)'
;MKLREHLYLLSGGVYGKLGNVYALQHDSGYILIDCGRYDALDIIRQNMAYWNISEHKITHVLLTHGHDDHAGSSSWFQSMGAQIYVGAGDEKNMITGNFGPESPFTNHVMPPCHPDVCIHEDMDISAGGLCIHALRMPGHTSGSMLYHVMLDKEAVLFSGDMFF
;
A
#
# COMPACT_ATOMS: atom_id res chain seq x y z
N MET A 1 8.10 13.16 -0.12
CA MET A 1 7.57 14.49 -0.53
C MET A 1 6.23 14.71 0.15
N LYS A 2 5.97 15.87 0.75
CA LYS A 2 4.64 16.22 1.23
C LYS A 2 3.82 16.71 0.04
N LEU A 3 2.73 16.02 -0.29
CA LEU A 3 1.85 16.36 -1.42
C LEU A 3 0.79 17.39 -1.03
N ARG A 4 0.25 17.24 0.19
CA ARG A 4 -0.69 18.14 0.85
C ARG A 4 -0.64 17.94 2.36
N GLU A 5 -1.44 18.66 3.11
CA GLU A 5 -1.61 18.38 4.52
C GLU A 5 -2.05 16.93 4.70
N HIS A 6 -1.50 16.21 5.64
CA HIS A 6 -1.82 14.81 5.93
C HIS A 6 -1.52 13.77 4.83
N LEU A 7 -0.89 14.15 3.69
CA LEU A 7 -0.56 13.21 2.61
C LEU A 7 0.89 13.35 2.14
N TYR A 8 1.63 12.24 2.18
CA TYR A 8 3.05 12.16 1.83
C TYR A 8 3.27 11.09 0.76
N LEU A 9 4.18 11.36 -0.18
CA LEU A 9 4.75 10.37 -1.09
C LEU A 9 6.11 9.93 -0.54
N LEU A 10 6.26 8.63 -0.27
CA LEU A 10 7.45 8.05 0.37
C LEU A 10 8.35 7.28 -0.62
N SER A 11 7.80 6.79 -1.73
CA SER A 11 8.52 6.09 -2.80
C SER A 11 7.82 6.32 -4.13
N GLY A 12 8.43 5.88 -5.22
CA GLY A 12 7.86 5.99 -6.57
C GLY A 12 8.84 6.60 -7.57
N GLY A 13 8.35 6.91 -8.77
CA GLY A 13 9.15 7.37 -9.89
C GLY A 13 10.02 8.59 -9.59
N VAL A 14 9.56 9.55 -8.79
CA VAL A 14 10.34 10.73 -8.37
C VAL A 14 11.57 10.38 -7.52
N TYR A 15 11.63 9.19 -6.95
CA TYR A 15 12.75 8.67 -6.18
C TYR A 15 13.55 7.60 -6.94
N GLY A 16 13.28 7.42 -8.25
CA GLY A 16 13.92 6.39 -9.08
C GLY A 16 13.53 4.97 -8.70
N LYS A 17 12.32 4.79 -8.13
CA LYS A 17 11.76 3.49 -7.73
C LYS A 17 10.42 3.27 -8.45
N LEU A 18 10.10 1.99 -8.69
CA LEU A 18 8.77 1.58 -9.15
C LEU A 18 7.82 1.50 -7.96
N GLY A 19 6.53 1.67 -8.24
CA GLY A 19 5.47 1.66 -7.23
C GLY A 19 5.49 2.88 -6.32
N ASN A 20 4.42 3.66 -6.36
CA ASN A 20 4.25 4.79 -5.47
C ASN A 20 3.80 4.30 -4.09
N VAL A 21 4.36 4.88 -3.04
CA VAL A 21 3.98 4.62 -1.65
C VAL A 21 3.49 5.91 -1.03
N TYR A 22 2.24 5.92 -0.60
CA TYR A 22 1.64 7.09 0.05
C TYR A 22 1.42 6.83 1.53
N ALA A 23 1.66 7.85 2.37
CA ALA A 23 1.30 7.83 3.78
C ALA A 23 0.21 8.88 4.04
N LEU A 24 -0.91 8.42 4.60
CA LEU A 24 -2.01 9.25 5.06
C LEU A 24 -1.92 9.38 6.57
N GLN A 25 -1.80 10.61 7.05
CA GLN A 25 -1.79 10.90 8.49
C GLN A 25 -3.20 10.89 9.05
N HIS A 26 -3.38 10.25 10.21
CA HIS A 26 -4.61 10.26 10.98
C HIS A 26 -4.33 10.53 12.47
N ASP A 27 -5.35 10.61 13.32
CA ASP A 27 -5.24 11.05 14.72
C ASP A 27 -4.21 10.27 15.57
N SER A 28 -3.98 9.00 15.27
CA SER A 28 -3.12 8.13 16.09
C SER A 28 -1.91 7.53 15.34
N GLY A 29 -1.75 7.84 14.04
CA GLY A 29 -0.66 7.29 13.24
C GLY A 29 -0.80 7.56 11.75
N TYR A 30 -0.47 6.55 10.95
CA TYR A 30 -0.50 6.64 9.49
C TYR A 30 -1.07 5.37 8.88
N ILE A 31 -1.72 5.54 7.74
CA ILE A 31 -2.09 4.46 6.82
C ILE A 31 -1.16 4.56 5.62
N LEU A 32 -0.59 3.46 5.18
CA LEU A 32 0.06 3.40 3.88
C LEU A 32 -0.93 2.93 2.80
N ILE A 33 -0.89 3.58 1.64
CA ILE A 33 -1.44 3.03 0.40
C ILE A 33 -0.24 2.52 -0.39
N ASP A 34 -0.20 1.22 -0.59
CA ASP A 34 0.94 0.45 -1.05
C ASP A 34 2.19 0.58 -0.14
N CYS A 35 3.14 -0.30 -0.32
CA CYS A 35 4.34 -0.31 0.51
C CYS A 35 5.64 -0.50 -0.29
N GLY A 36 5.53 -0.49 -1.62
CA GLY A 36 6.67 -0.52 -2.52
C GLY A 36 7.41 -1.86 -2.55
N ARG A 37 8.41 -1.93 -3.41
CA ARG A 37 9.31 -3.08 -3.50
C ARG A 37 10.15 -3.24 -2.24
N TYR A 38 10.51 -4.46 -1.92
CA TYR A 38 11.36 -4.74 -0.76
C TYR A 38 12.76 -4.10 -0.89
N ASP A 39 13.31 -4.02 -2.10
CA ASP A 39 14.59 -3.34 -2.36
C ASP A 39 14.50 -1.80 -2.32
N ALA A 40 13.30 -1.25 -2.26
CA ALA A 40 13.05 0.18 -2.04
C ALA A 40 12.82 0.55 -0.57
N LEU A 41 12.80 -0.43 0.34
CA LEU A 41 12.47 -0.22 1.75
C LEU A 41 13.37 0.82 2.42
N ASP A 42 14.66 0.83 2.12
CA ASP A 42 15.59 1.80 2.72
C ASP A 42 15.24 3.24 2.33
N ILE A 43 14.85 3.51 1.08
CA ILE A 43 14.44 4.86 0.66
C ILE A 43 13.10 5.25 1.29
N ILE A 44 12.17 4.30 1.43
CA ILE A 44 10.90 4.53 2.11
C ILE A 44 11.16 4.95 3.56
N ARG A 45 12.00 4.20 4.29
CA ARG A 45 12.37 4.47 5.68
C ARG A 45 13.11 5.81 5.85
N GLN A 46 14.03 6.14 4.94
CA GLN A 46 14.71 7.44 4.93
C GLN A 46 13.71 8.59 4.75
N ASN A 47 12.76 8.45 3.84
CA ASN A 47 11.73 9.46 3.61
C ASN A 47 10.75 9.55 4.79
N MET A 48 10.41 8.43 5.43
CA MET A 48 9.64 8.42 6.68
C MET A 48 10.37 9.20 7.77
N ALA A 49 11.65 8.88 7.99
CA ALA A 49 12.48 9.57 8.99
C ALA A 49 12.58 11.08 8.72
N TYR A 50 12.74 11.49 7.47
CA TYR A 50 12.78 12.90 7.07
C TYR A 50 11.49 13.67 7.47
N TRP A 51 10.33 13.01 7.39
CA TRP A 51 9.04 13.58 7.76
C TRP A 51 8.64 13.29 9.22
N ASN A 52 9.53 12.72 10.04
CA ASN A 52 9.26 12.28 11.41
C ASN A 52 8.10 11.27 11.51
N ILE A 53 7.94 10.43 10.50
CA ILE A 53 6.97 9.32 10.48
C ILE A 53 7.66 8.09 11.08
N SER A 54 7.21 7.64 12.24
CA SER A 54 7.72 6.41 12.86
C SER A 54 7.09 5.18 12.20
N GLU A 55 7.91 4.16 11.90
CA GLU A 55 7.45 2.87 11.36
C GLU A 55 6.42 2.20 12.28
N HIS A 56 6.59 2.31 13.60
CA HIS A 56 5.65 1.80 14.61
C HIS A 56 4.32 2.58 14.68
N LYS A 57 4.20 3.67 13.96
CA LYS A 57 2.96 4.44 13.83
C LYS A 57 2.19 4.12 12.56
N ILE A 58 2.72 3.23 11.72
CA ILE A 58 1.94 2.68 10.60
C ILE A 58 0.95 1.69 11.17
N THR A 59 -0.32 1.98 11.04
CA THR A 59 -1.41 1.17 11.59
C THR A 59 -1.98 0.19 10.57
N HIS A 60 -2.02 0.61 9.30
CA HIS A 60 -2.57 -0.16 8.20
C HIS A 60 -1.71 0.02 6.94
N VAL A 61 -1.63 -1.03 6.15
CA VAL A 61 -1.15 -0.99 4.77
C VAL A 61 -2.29 -1.49 3.90
N LEU A 62 -2.79 -0.63 3.03
CA LEU A 62 -3.88 -0.93 2.10
C LEU A 62 -3.27 -1.10 0.71
N LEU A 63 -3.23 -2.32 0.21
CA LEU A 63 -2.61 -2.65 -1.06
C LEU A 63 -3.60 -2.44 -2.21
N THR A 64 -3.19 -1.66 -3.21
CA THR A 64 -3.97 -1.52 -4.43
C THR A 64 -3.99 -2.83 -5.22
N HIS A 65 -2.89 -3.61 -5.16
CA HIS A 65 -2.81 -4.96 -5.70
C HIS A 65 -1.55 -5.69 -5.21
N GLY A 66 -1.40 -6.96 -5.57
CA GLY A 66 -0.37 -7.85 -5.02
C GLY A 66 0.97 -7.89 -5.77
N HIS A 67 1.27 -7.00 -6.75
CA HIS A 67 2.58 -6.96 -7.40
C HIS A 67 3.67 -6.46 -6.45
N ASP A 68 4.92 -6.86 -6.71
CA ASP A 68 6.06 -6.62 -5.80
C ASP A 68 6.40 -5.14 -5.61
N ASP A 69 6.18 -4.32 -6.61
CA ASP A 69 6.42 -2.89 -6.53
C ASP A 69 5.35 -2.12 -5.73
N HIS A 70 4.26 -2.80 -5.38
CA HIS A 70 3.20 -2.29 -4.51
C HIS A 70 3.17 -2.99 -3.14
N ALA A 71 3.35 -4.32 -3.13
CA ALA A 71 3.17 -5.16 -1.95
C ALA A 71 4.49 -5.69 -1.34
N GLY A 72 5.63 -5.43 -1.98
CA GLY A 72 6.90 -6.09 -1.66
C GLY A 72 7.41 -5.91 -0.24
N SER A 73 7.09 -4.79 0.42
CA SER A 73 7.52 -4.50 1.80
C SER A 73 6.46 -4.86 2.86
N SER A 74 5.37 -5.55 2.50
CA SER A 74 4.26 -5.84 3.42
C SER A 74 4.70 -6.59 4.68
N SER A 75 5.55 -7.62 4.54
CA SER A 75 6.04 -8.41 5.67
C SER A 75 6.83 -7.56 6.67
N TRP A 76 7.56 -6.55 6.18
CA TRP A 76 8.27 -5.61 7.06
C TRP A 76 7.28 -4.79 7.89
N PHE A 77 6.32 -4.13 7.25
CA PHE A 77 5.35 -3.30 7.98
C PHE A 77 4.47 -4.12 8.91
N GLN A 78 4.09 -5.34 8.52
CA GLN A 78 3.39 -6.27 9.40
C GLN A 78 4.21 -6.59 10.65
N SER A 79 5.53 -6.82 10.52
CA SER A 79 6.41 -7.05 11.66
C SER A 79 6.55 -5.84 12.59
N MET A 80 6.27 -4.63 12.10
CA MET A 80 6.23 -3.38 12.88
C MET A 80 4.86 -3.13 13.53
N GLY A 81 3.86 -4.00 13.28
CA GLY A 81 2.54 -3.94 13.87
C GLY A 81 1.42 -3.40 12.98
N ALA A 82 1.70 -3.13 11.70
CA ALA A 82 0.67 -2.73 10.76
C ALA A 82 -0.22 -3.91 10.34
N GLN A 83 -1.51 -3.68 10.14
CA GLN A 83 -2.42 -4.62 9.53
C GLN A 83 -2.36 -4.50 8.01
N ILE A 84 -2.23 -5.64 7.33
CA ILE A 84 -2.11 -5.72 5.87
C ILE A 84 -3.44 -6.09 5.24
N TYR A 85 -3.92 -5.22 4.35
CA TYR A 85 -5.17 -5.41 3.60
C TYR A 85 -4.84 -5.62 2.13
N VAL A 86 -5.46 -6.61 1.50
CA VAL A 86 -5.32 -6.90 0.06
C VAL A 86 -6.64 -7.39 -0.52
N GLY A 87 -6.90 -7.11 -1.79
CA GLY A 87 -8.01 -7.73 -2.50
C GLY A 87 -7.82 -9.25 -2.59
N ALA A 88 -8.85 -10.02 -2.26
CA ALA A 88 -8.78 -11.48 -2.09
C ALA A 88 -8.18 -12.23 -3.30
N GLY A 89 -8.30 -11.66 -4.51
CA GLY A 89 -7.71 -12.24 -5.72
C GLY A 89 -6.18 -12.33 -5.70
N ASP A 90 -5.50 -11.51 -4.89
CA ASP A 90 -4.03 -11.43 -4.84
C ASP A 90 -3.44 -12.07 -3.56
N GLU A 91 -4.28 -12.59 -2.66
CA GLU A 91 -3.84 -13.22 -1.40
C GLU A 91 -2.76 -14.30 -1.64
N LYS A 92 -2.97 -15.16 -2.63
CA LYS A 92 -2.04 -16.24 -2.95
C LYS A 92 -0.65 -15.71 -3.34
N ASN A 93 -0.60 -14.61 -4.08
CA ASN A 93 0.66 -13.98 -4.48
C ASN A 93 1.43 -13.48 -3.26
N MET A 94 0.73 -12.88 -2.31
CA MET A 94 1.30 -12.40 -1.05
C MET A 94 1.88 -13.55 -0.22
N ILE A 95 1.11 -14.64 -0.03
CA ILE A 95 1.50 -15.79 0.79
C ILE A 95 2.71 -16.53 0.20
N THR A 96 2.77 -16.63 -1.13
CA THR A 96 3.86 -17.36 -1.79
C THR A 96 5.08 -16.49 -2.10
N GLY A 97 4.95 -15.18 -2.06
CA GLY A 97 5.96 -14.24 -2.57
C GLY A 97 6.15 -14.33 -4.09
N ASN A 98 5.20 -14.93 -4.79
CA ASN A 98 5.28 -15.20 -6.23
C ASN A 98 4.11 -14.52 -6.95
N PHE A 99 4.44 -13.61 -7.86
CA PHE A 99 3.48 -12.78 -8.59
C PHE A 99 2.77 -13.50 -9.74
N GLY A 100 3.17 -14.75 -10.00
CA GLY A 100 2.66 -15.49 -11.14
C GLY A 100 3.20 -14.99 -12.49
N PRO A 101 2.68 -15.51 -13.60
CA PRO A 101 3.17 -15.21 -14.95
C PRO A 101 2.85 -13.79 -15.43
N GLU A 102 2.00 -13.07 -14.73
CA GLU A 102 1.51 -11.74 -15.10
C GLU A 102 2.44 -10.61 -14.67
N SER A 103 3.36 -10.88 -13.74
CA SER A 103 4.32 -9.86 -13.31
C SER A 103 5.39 -9.64 -14.39
N PRO A 104 5.58 -8.40 -14.84
CA PRO A 104 6.69 -8.06 -15.75
C PRO A 104 8.06 -8.24 -15.08
N PHE A 105 8.11 -8.45 -13.76
CA PHE A 105 9.31 -8.55 -12.94
C PHE A 105 9.51 -9.94 -12.37
N THR A 106 9.42 -10.96 -13.21
CA THR A 106 9.46 -12.39 -12.83
C THR A 106 10.68 -12.84 -11.99
N ASN A 107 11.70 -12.00 -11.88
CA ASN A 107 12.93 -12.29 -11.13
C ASN A 107 12.96 -11.63 -9.73
N HIS A 108 11.92 -10.93 -9.32
CA HIS A 108 11.87 -10.30 -8.02
C HIS A 108 11.12 -11.16 -7.02
N VAL A 109 11.79 -11.52 -5.94
CA VAL A 109 11.21 -12.29 -4.84
C VAL A 109 10.71 -11.29 -3.80
N MET A 110 9.43 -11.30 -3.58
CA MET A 110 8.80 -10.62 -2.45
C MET A 110 8.90 -11.51 -1.22
N PRO A 111 9.30 -11.00 -0.04
CA PRO A 111 9.17 -11.77 1.18
C PRO A 111 7.71 -12.19 1.39
N PRO A 112 7.42 -13.47 1.64
CA PRO A 112 6.06 -13.93 1.90
C PRO A 112 5.40 -13.15 3.03
N CYS A 113 4.12 -12.82 2.86
CA CYS A 113 3.31 -12.12 3.84
C CYS A 113 1.91 -12.75 3.87
N HIS A 114 1.40 -13.05 5.05
CA HIS A 114 0.01 -13.44 5.24
C HIS A 114 -0.81 -12.20 5.53
N PRO A 115 -1.66 -11.73 4.60
CA PRO A 115 -2.49 -10.55 4.85
C PRO A 115 -3.41 -10.75 6.07
N ASP A 116 -3.61 -9.70 6.85
CA ASP A 116 -4.54 -9.74 7.99
C ASP A 116 -5.99 -9.68 7.54
N VAL A 117 -6.24 -9.01 6.40
CA VAL A 117 -7.58 -8.87 5.82
C VAL A 117 -7.54 -9.08 4.31
N CYS A 118 -8.30 -10.06 3.82
CA CYS A 118 -8.56 -10.28 2.40
C CYS A 118 -9.94 -9.68 2.05
N ILE A 119 -9.95 -8.68 1.17
CA ILE A 119 -11.15 -7.94 0.81
C ILE A 119 -11.89 -8.68 -0.30
N HIS A 120 -13.06 -9.22 0.00
CA HIS A 120 -13.90 -9.99 -0.93
C HIS A 120 -15.00 -9.16 -1.61
N GLU A 121 -15.38 -8.02 -1.03
CA GLU A 121 -16.42 -7.10 -1.52
C GLU A 121 -16.05 -5.67 -1.13
N ASP A 122 -16.74 -4.69 -1.70
CA ASP A 122 -16.54 -3.29 -1.35
C ASP A 122 -16.81 -3.09 0.15
N MET A 123 -15.94 -2.33 0.82
CA MET A 123 -16.08 -2.09 2.25
C MET A 123 -15.52 -0.75 2.67
N ASP A 124 -15.94 -0.28 3.84
CA ASP A 124 -15.38 0.88 4.50
C ASP A 124 -14.35 0.46 5.57
N ILE A 125 -13.18 1.09 5.53
CA ILE A 125 -12.10 0.90 6.50
C ILE A 125 -12.01 2.16 7.35
N SER A 126 -12.23 2.01 8.65
CA SER A 126 -12.17 3.12 9.60
C SER A 126 -10.89 3.06 10.42
N ALA A 127 -10.08 4.08 10.35
CA ALA A 127 -8.84 4.19 11.13
C ALA A 127 -8.55 5.64 11.51
N GLY A 128 -8.38 5.90 12.81
CA GLY A 128 -7.94 7.19 13.35
C GLY A 128 -8.76 8.40 12.86
N GLY A 129 -10.08 8.26 12.76
CA GLY A 129 -10.98 9.31 12.27
C GLY A 129 -11.10 9.40 10.74
N LEU A 130 -10.31 8.66 9.98
CA LEU A 130 -10.49 8.52 8.53
C LEU A 130 -11.47 7.37 8.22
N CYS A 131 -12.30 7.59 7.19
CA CYS A 131 -13.10 6.54 6.55
C CYS A 131 -12.58 6.39 5.11
N ILE A 132 -12.08 5.21 4.78
CA ILE A 132 -11.55 4.89 3.45
C ILE A 132 -12.49 3.88 2.80
N HIS A 133 -13.05 4.27 1.65
CA HIS A 133 -13.88 3.38 0.84
C HIS A 133 -12.96 2.51 -0.01
N ALA A 134 -12.91 1.22 0.28
CA ALA A 134 -12.18 0.21 -0.48
C ALA A 134 -13.13 -0.40 -1.53
N LEU A 135 -12.84 -0.16 -2.79
CA LEU A 135 -13.68 -0.57 -3.92
C LEU A 135 -12.93 -1.64 -4.73
N ARG A 136 -13.55 -2.78 -4.93
CA ARG A 136 -12.99 -3.82 -5.79
C ARG A 136 -13.03 -3.40 -7.26
N MET A 137 -11.89 -3.49 -7.90
CA MET A 137 -11.77 -3.14 -9.31
C MET A 137 -10.83 -4.12 -10.03
N PRO A 138 -11.21 -5.41 -10.12
CA PRO A 138 -10.39 -6.42 -10.80
C PRO A 138 -10.18 -6.03 -12.26
N GLY A 139 -8.94 -6.17 -12.74
CA GLY A 139 -8.54 -5.79 -14.09
C GLY A 139 -7.05 -6.00 -14.29
N HIS A 140 -6.22 -5.11 -13.76
CA HIS A 140 -4.75 -5.24 -13.78
C HIS A 140 -4.30 -6.52 -13.04
N THR A 141 -4.87 -6.78 -11.85
CA THR A 141 -4.86 -8.09 -11.19
C THR A 141 -6.28 -8.50 -10.82
N SER A 142 -6.45 -9.76 -10.41
CA SER A 142 -7.73 -10.26 -9.90
C SER A 142 -8.10 -9.68 -8.53
N GLY A 143 -7.11 -9.18 -7.78
CA GLY A 143 -7.27 -8.52 -6.47
C GLY A 143 -7.14 -7.01 -6.51
N SER A 144 -7.16 -6.36 -7.68
CA SER A 144 -7.02 -4.90 -7.76
C SER A 144 -8.12 -4.17 -7.02
N MET A 145 -7.70 -3.12 -6.29
CA MET A 145 -8.52 -2.26 -5.44
C MET A 145 -8.32 -0.79 -5.78
N LEU A 146 -9.37 0.00 -5.63
CA LEU A 146 -9.30 1.45 -5.53
C LEU A 146 -9.58 1.87 -4.09
N TYR A 147 -8.87 2.88 -3.61
CA TYR A 147 -9.12 3.46 -2.29
C TYR A 147 -9.51 4.93 -2.43
N HIS A 148 -10.70 5.26 -1.97
CA HIS A 148 -11.23 6.62 -1.98
C HIS A 148 -11.34 7.14 -0.55
N VAL A 149 -10.84 8.36 -0.30
CA VAL A 149 -10.88 9.01 1.01
C VAL A 149 -11.10 10.51 0.86
N MET A 150 -11.80 11.11 1.81
CA MET A 150 -11.90 12.56 1.94
C MET A 150 -10.78 13.06 2.84
N LEU A 151 -9.85 13.86 2.30
CA LEU A 151 -8.80 14.54 3.05
C LEU A 151 -9.02 16.04 2.92
N ASP A 152 -9.16 16.74 4.05
CA ASP A 152 -9.32 18.20 4.09
C ASP A 152 -10.44 18.72 3.15
N LYS A 153 -11.57 18.02 3.08
CA LYS A 153 -12.74 18.28 2.23
C LYS A 153 -12.51 18.02 0.73
N GLU A 154 -11.39 17.45 0.35
CA GLU A 154 -11.12 17.04 -1.03
C GLU A 154 -11.13 15.53 -1.18
N ALA A 155 -11.74 15.06 -2.27
CA ALA A 155 -11.73 13.65 -2.64
C ALA A 155 -10.35 13.24 -3.18
N VAL A 156 -9.78 12.20 -2.62
CA VAL A 156 -8.53 11.59 -3.09
C VAL A 156 -8.81 10.15 -3.47
N LEU A 157 -8.36 9.76 -4.66
CA LEU A 157 -8.48 8.39 -5.17
C LEU A 157 -7.08 7.83 -5.41
N PHE A 158 -6.83 6.65 -4.84
CA PHE A 158 -5.63 5.85 -5.12
C PHE A 158 -6.03 4.69 -6.02
N SER A 159 -5.50 4.68 -7.22
CA SER A 159 -5.92 3.74 -8.27
C SER A 159 -4.95 2.59 -8.50
N GLY A 160 -3.74 2.63 -7.90
CA GLY A 160 -2.68 1.72 -8.31
C GLY A 160 -2.46 1.78 -9.83
N ASP A 161 -2.29 0.64 -10.43
CA ASP A 161 -1.98 0.47 -11.86
C ASP A 161 -3.23 0.29 -12.74
N MET A 162 -4.34 0.92 -12.35
CA MET A 162 -5.59 0.87 -13.11
C MET A 162 -5.60 1.80 -14.33
N PHE A 163 -4.78 2.86 -14.30
CA PHE A 163 -4.69 3.84 -15.37
C PHE A 163 -3.22 4.04 -15.75
N PHE A 164 -2.91 3.81 -17.03
CA PHE A 164 -1.60 4.03 -17.65
C PHE A 164 -1.65 5.17 -18.64
#